data_8a339dd333917b062dc7e957f3327c63
#
_entry.id   8a339dd333917b062dc7e957f3327c63
#
_cell.length_a   1.000
_cell.length_b   1.000
_cell.length_c   1.000
_cell.angle_alpha   90.00
_cell.angle_beta   90.00
_cell.angle_gamma   90.00
#
_symmetry.space_group_name_H-M   'P 1'
#
loop_
_entity.id
_entity.type
_entity.pdbx_description
1 polymer ?
#
loop_
_entity_poly.entity_id
_entity_poly.type
_entity_poly.pdbx_seq_one_letter_code
_entity_poly.pdbx_strand_id
1 'polypeptide(L)'
;LEVEFEVQTQEELERGFAKSRIAREKWRRTQGKVLVKGKERPWRLYPQGIIRLYTPEEDADMATDNMIQFQHFIPQNSGKHRHQGGFSLFVVDGKGYTVVDGVRYDWEEGDLILLPIKPDGCEHQHFNMGDKPARWMAMPTTYSNHALGQTGGQRESSPLWEKYRGKYLGPWADDKKEQEDKKAGKKTW
;
A
#
# COMPACT_ATOMS: atom_id res chain seq x y z
N LEU A 1 -34.74 -24.36 17.98
CA LEU A 1 -34.26 -24.41 16.59
C LEU A 1 -33.35 -25.63 16.49
N GLU A 2 -33.85 -26.73 15.93
CA GLU A 2 -32.98 -27.81 15.50
C GLU A 2 -32.34 -27.39 14.20
N VAL A 3 -31.03 -27.20 14.22
CA VAL A 3 -30.22 -26.93 13.02
C VAL A 3 -29.60 -28.26 12.64
N GLU A 4 -29.98 -28.77 11.47
CA GLU A 4 -29.26 -29.88 10.85
C GLU A 4 -27.88 -29.40 10.42
N PHE A 5 -26.84 -30.15 10.82
CA PHE A 5 -25.46 -29.86 10.43
C PHE A 5 -24.76 -31.15 10.01
N GLU A 6 -23.89 -31.01 9.03
CA GLU A 6 -23.00 -32.09 8.61
C GLU A 6 -21.70 -32.01 9.39
N VAL A 7 -21.24 -33.14 9.89
CA VAL A 7 -19.94 -33.26 10.54
C VAL A 7 -18.90 -33.54 9.46
N GLN A 8 -18.03 -32.58 9.22
CA GLN A 8 -16.93 -32.76 8.30
C GLN A 8 -15.89 -33.74 8.85
N THR A 9 -15.35 -34.57 7.99
CA THR A 9 -14.22 -35.43 8.35
C THR A 9 -12.95 -34.60 8.53
N GLN A 10 -11.99 -35.17 9.30
CA GLN A 10 -10.67 -34.54 9.45
C GLN A 10 -10.03 -34.22 8.09
N GLU A 11 -10.20 -35.08 7.11
CA GLU A 11 -9.66 -34.93 5.78
C GLU A 11 -10.34 -33.80 5.01
N GLU A 12 -11.63 -33.56 5.17
CA GLU A 12 -12.36 -32.44 4.56
C GLU A 12 -11.98 -31.12 5.20
N LEU A 13 -11.82 -31.06 6.51
CA LEU A 13 -11.31 -29.89 7.24
C LEU A 13 -9.89 -29.53 6.81
N GLU A 14 -9.04 -30.53 6.64
CA GLU A 14 -7.68 -30.33 6.15
C GLU A 14 -7.62 -29.92 4.67
N ARG A 15 -8.58 -30.36 3.83
CA ARG A 15 -8.68 -29.94 2.43
C ARG A 15 -9.16 -28.49 2.27
N GLY A 16 -9.98 -27.99 3.16
CA GLY A 16 -10.59 -26.69 3.05
C GLY A 16 -9.59 -25.54 3.27
N PHE A 17 -9.59 -25.00 4.47
CA PHE A 17 -8.82 -23.79 4.81
C PHE A 17 -7.33 -24.03 5.04
N ALA A 18 -6.97 -25.13 5.70
CA ALA A 18 -5.60 -25.34 6.14
C ALA A 18 -4.67 -25.76 4.98
N LYS A 19 -5.15 -26.62 4.07
CA LYS A 19 -4.30 -27.11 2.96
C LYS A 19 -3.87 -26.02 1.99
N SER A 20 -4.76 -25.11 1.63
CA SER A 20 -4.40 -24.01 0.72
C SER A 20 -3.35 -23.08 1.32
N ARG A 21 -3.46 -22.76 2.63
CA ARG A 21 -2.46 -21.93 3.34
C ARG A 21 -1.15 -22.68 3.53
N ILE A 22 -1.19 -23.92 3.99
CA ILE A 22 0.00 -24.76 4.20
C ILE A 22 0.72 -25.01 2.86
N ALA A 23 -0.01 -25.34 1.80
CA ALA A 23 0.56 -25.56 0.48
C ALA A 23 1.21 -24.29 -0.08
N ARG A 24 0.56 -23.14 0.10
CA ARG A 24 1.08 -21.84 -0.30
C ARG A 24 2.35 -21.47 0.47
N GLU A 25 2.36 -21.65 1.79
CA GLU A 25 3.55 -21.40 2.61
C GLU A 25 4.69 -22.38 2.30
N LYS A 26 4.39 -23.64 2.04
CA LYS A 26 5.38 -24.61 1.60
C LYS A 26 5.99 -24.23 0.25
N TRP A 27 5.17 -23.80 -0.70
CA TRP A 27 5.62 -23.30 -2.00
C TRP A 27 6.49 -22.06 -1.85
N ARG A 28 6.07 -21.06 -1.04
CA ARG A 28 6.85 -19.84 -0.78
C ARG A 28 8.25 -20.13 -0.26
N ARG A 29 8.38 -21.09 0.66
CA ARG A 29 9.68 -21.46 1.25
C ARG A 29 10.63 -22.12 0.25
N THR A 30 10.12 -22.74 -0.79
CA THR A 30 10.92 -23.55 -1.72
C THR A 30 11.03 -22.93 -3.12
N GLN A 31 10.01 -22.19 -3.55
CA GLN A 31 9.85 -21.67 -4.91
C GLN A 31 9.63 -20.16 -4.96
N GLY A 32 9.33 -19.54 -3.83
CA GLY A 32 9.03 -18.12 -3.77
C GLY A 32 10.23 -17.26 -4.19
N LYS A 33 9.95 -16.19 -4.89
CA LYS A 33 10.96 -15.23 -5.35
C LYS A 33 11.66 -14.55 -4.17
N VAL A 34 12.93 -14.80 -3.98
CA VAL A 34 13.77 -14.24 -2.91
C VAL A 34 14.35 -12.87 -3.31
N LEU A 35 14.66 -12.68 -4.59
CA LEU A 35 15.23 -11.45 -5.12
C LEU A 35 14.23 -10.73 -6.02
N VAL A 36 13.87 -9.51 -5.65
CA VAL A 36 13.07 -8.60 -6.47
C VAL A 36 13.96 -7.48 -6.98
N LYS A 37 14.22 -7.45 -8.28
CA LYS A 37 15.06 -6.41 -8.89
C LYS A 37 14.24 -5.14 -9.10
N GLY A 38 14.63 -4.03 -8.47
CA GLY A 38 13.91 -2.74 -8.57
C GLY A 38 13.74 -2.25 -10.01
N LYS A 39 14.73 -2.48 -10.89
CA LYS A 39 14.62 -2.11 -12.31
C LYS A 39 13.53 -2.86 -13.09
N GLU A 40 13.06 -3.99 -12.58
CA GLU A 40 11.97 -4.78 -13.17
C GLU A 40 10.59 -4.33 -12.66
N ARG A 41 10.56 -3.41 -11.70
CA ARG A 41 9.34 -2.84 -11.14
C ARG A 41 9.12 -1.42 -11.69
N PRO A 42 7.99 -1.14 -12.36
CA PRO A 42 7.73 0.18 -12.92
C PRO A 42 7.45 1.21 -11.81
N TRP A 43 7.83 2.45 -12.07
CA TRP A 43 7.29 3.58 -11.34
C TRP A 43 5.89 3.88 -11.84
N ARG A 44 4.94 4.06 -10.94
CA ARG A 44 3.55 4.39 -11.26
C ARG A 44 3.12 5.64 -10.50
N LEU A 45 2.29 6.45 -11.13
CA LEU A 45 1.72 7.64 -10.52
C LEU A 45 0.42 7.26 -9.79
N TYR A 46 0.33 7.65 -8.53
CA TYR A 46 -0.82 7.51 -7.65
C TYR A 46 -1.22 8.88 -7.09
N PRO A 47 -2.41 9.03 -6.49
CA PRO A 47 -2.78 10.28 -5.80
C PRO A 47 -1.77 10.74 -4.76
N GLN A 48 -1.10 9.80 -4.08
CA GLN A 48 -0.03 10.11 -3.11
C GLN A 48 1.25 10.59 -3.78
N GLY A 49 1.55 10.18 -5.01
CA GLY A 49 2.77 10.53 -5.74
C GLY A 49 3.28 9.40 -6.62
N ILE A 50 4.57 9.39 -6.92
CA ILE A 50 5.18 8.36 -7.75
C ILE A 50 5.69 7.23 -6.85
N ILE A 51 5.16 6.03 -7.06
CA ILE A 51 5.43 4.86 -6.23
C ILE A 51 5.93 3.70 -7.09
N ARG A 52 6.88 2.94 -6.55
CA ARG A 52 7.36 1.67 -7.08
C ARG A 52 7.08 0.59 -6.05
N LEU A 53 6.18 -0.33 -6.37
CA LEU A 53 5.86 -1.48 -5.53
C LEU A 53 6.88 -2.60 -5.80
N TYR A 54 7.54 -3.10 -4.73
CA TYR A 54 8.43 -4.26 -4.80
C TYR A 54 7.65 -5.55 -4.54
N THR A 55 6.75 -5.54 -3.57
CA THR A 55 5.92 -6.66 -3.16
C THR A 55 4.45 -6.23 -3.15
N PRO A 56 3.81 -6.10 -4.34
CA PRO A 56 2.38 -5.82 -4.41
C PRO A 56 1.58 -7.01 -3.88
N GLU A 57 0.42 -6.75 -3.30
CA GLU A 57 -0.46 -7.77 -2.69
C GLU A 57 -0.91 -8.86 -3.69
N GLU A 58 -1.06 -8.48 -4.95
CA GLU A 58 -1.45 -9.37 -6.04
C GLU A 58 -0.35 -10.36 -6.47
N ASP A 59 0.91 -10.08 -6.14
CA ASP A 59 2.04 -10.96 -6.48
C ASP A 59 2.13 -12.12 -5.47
N ALA A 60 1.49 -13.22 -5.79
CA ALA A 60 1.49 -14.42 -4.94
C ALA A 60 2.82 -15.21 -4.97
N ASP A 61 3.77 -14.83 -5.84
CA ASP A 61 5.00 -15.56 -6.11
C ASP A 61 6.20 -15.14 -5.24
N MET A 62 6.01 -14.28 -4.24
CA MET A 62 7.07 -13.83 -3.34
C MET A 62 7.36 -14.86 -2.25
N ALA A 63 8.62 -14.92 -1.81
CA ALA A 63 9.06 -15.77 -0.70
C ALA A 63 8.40 -15.39 0.64
N THR A 64 7.94 -14.15 0.78
CA THR A 64 7.21 -13.64 1.95
C THR A 64 6.13 -12.64 1.52
N ASP A 65 5.03 -12.57 2.27
CA ASP A 65 3.91 -11.65 2.07
C ASP A 65 3.51 -10.88 3.34
N ASN A 66 4.34 -10.95 4.36
CA ASN A 66 4.07 -10.30 5.65
C ASN A 66 4.32 -8.79 5.64
N MET A 67 4.89 -8.26 4.56
CA MET A 67 5.18 -6.84 4.37
C MET A 67 4.90 -6.42 2.94
N ILE A 68 4.23 -5.30 2.78
CA ILE A 68 4.18 -4.55 1.52
C ILE A 68 5.41 -3.65 1.50
N GLN A 69 6.20 -3.71 0.43
CA GLN A 69 7.42 -2.93 0.31
C GLN A 69 7.33 -2.06 -0.94
N PHE A 70 7.49 -0.76 -0.75
CA PHE A 70 7.47 0.18 -1.86
C PHE A 70 8.39 1.37 -1.64
N GLN A 71 8.88 1.93 -2.73
CA GLN A 71 9.55 3.22 -2.73
C GLN A 71 8.58 4.32 -3.15
N HIS A 72 8.70 5.46 -2.49
CA HIS A 72 8.06 6.69 -2.90
C HIS A 72 9.10 7.69 -3.41
N PHE A 73 8.84 8.28 -4.56
CA PHE A 73 9.66 9.32 -5.18
C PHE A 73 8.92 10.65 -5.03
N ILE A 74 9.56 11.61 -4.35
CA ILE A 74 8.94 12.87 -3.93
C ILE A 74 9.72 14.05 -4.52
N PRO A 75 9.33 14.55 -5.70
CA PRO A 75 9.98 15.73 -6.28
C PRO A 75 9.61 17.04 -5.59
N GLN A 76 8.40 17.15 -5.03
CA GLN A 76 7.90 18.32 -4.31
C GLN A 76 7.24 17.89 -2.99
N ASN A 77 5.98 17.44 -3.05
CA ASN A 77 5.27 16.89 -1.91
C ASN A 77 4.39 15.71 -2.34
N SER A 78 4.11 14.83 -1.40
CA SER A 78 3.13 13.77 -1.57
C SER A 78 1.69 14.31 -1.50
N GLY A 79 0.73 13.49 -1.88
CA GLY A 79 -0.65 13.70 -1.49
C GLY A 79 -0.80 13.55 0.03
N LYS A 80 -1.75 14.30 0.59
CA LYS A 80 -2.16 14.19 1.99
C LYS A 80 -3.20 13.09 2.12
N HIS A 81 -2.97 12.16 3.00
CA HIS A 81 -3.86 11.02 3.18
C HIS A 81 -3.85 10.50 4.61
N ARG A 82 -4.85 9.69 4.93
CA ARG A 82 -4.98 9.05 6.22
C ARG A 82 -5.12 7.55 6.03
N HIS A 83 -4.39 6.78 6.76
CA HIS A 83 -4.56 5.33 6.90
C HIS A 83 -4.05 4.87 8.26
N GLN A 84 -4.19 3.58 8.57
CA GLN A 84 -3.62 3.03 9.79
C GLN A 84 -2.09 3.16 9.77
N GLY A 85 -1.51 3.47 10.92
CA GLY A 85 -0.06 3.51 11.12
C GLY A 85 0.59 2.12 11.13
N GLY A 86 1.74 2.01 11.79
CA GLY A 86 2.57 0.81 11.77
C GLY A 86 3.48 0.76 10.55
N PHE A 87 3.71 1.90 9.90
CA PHE A 87 4.64 2.06 8.80
C PHE A 87 6.01 2.49 9.32
N SER A 88 7.05 1.85 8.80
CA SER A 88 8.43 2.32 8.88
C SER A 88 8.84 2.85 7.52
N LEU A 89 9.30 4.10 7.47
CA LEU A 89 9.73 4.78 6.26
C LEU A 89 11.22 5.12 6.39
N PHE A 90 12.08 4.39 5.68
CA PHE A 90 13.51 4.66 5.68
C PHE A 90 13.85 5.64 4.56
N VAL A 91 14.45 6.78 4.90
CA VAL A 91 14.88 7.79 3.93
C VAL A 91 16.12 7.29 3.18
N VAL A 92 15.95 6.99 1.90
CA VAL A 92 17.01 6.46 1.04
C VAL A 92 17.93 7.57 0.53
N ASP A 93 17.35 8.71 0.17
CA ASP A 93 18.08 9.92 -0.21
C ASP A 93 17.19 11.17 -0.12
N GLY A 94 17.86 12.33 -0.03
CA GLY A 94 17.22 13.63 0.06
C GLY A 94 16.99 14.10 1.49
N LYS A 95 16.28 15.21 1.61
CA LYS A 95 15.88 15.84 2.87
C LYS A 95 14.51 16.48 2.75
N GLY A 96 13.82 16.58 3.86
CA GLY A 96 12.48 17.16 3.86
C GLY A 96 11.83 17.13 5.23
N TYR A 97 10.51 17.12 5.25
CA TYR A 97 9.75 16.94 6.46
C TYR A 97 8.47 16.15 6.18
N THR A 98 7.95 15.53 7.22
CA THR A 98 6.65 14.90 7.23
C THR A 98 5.77 15.61 8.24
N VAL A 99 4.55 15.94 7.86
CA VAL A 99 3.52 16.38 8.80
C VAL A 99 2.68 15.17 9.16
N VAL A 100 2.63 14.84 10.44
CA VAL A 100 1.83 13.73 10.99
C VAL A 100 0.81 14.31 11.97
N ASP A 101 -0.47 14.20 11.67
CA ASP A 101 -1.57 14.76 12.47
C ASP A 101 -1.32 16.23 12.90
N GLY A 102 -0.81 17.03 11.98
CA GLY A 102 -0.50 18.46 12.19
C GLY A 102 0.87 18.76 12.79
N VAL A 103 1.64 17.77 13.22
CA VAL A 103 2.99 17.95 13.78
C VAL A 103 4.04 17.69 12.71
N ARG A 104 4.98 18.61 12.56
CA ARG A 104 6.09 18.52 11.61
C ARG A 104 7.28 17.78 12.20
N TYR A 105 7.86 16.89 11.40
CA TYR A 105 9.08 16.15 11.68
C TYR A 105 10.03 16.29 10.49
N ASP A 106 11.16 16.94 10.70
CA ASP A 106 12.20 17.06 9.67
C ASP A 106 13.00 15.78 9.59
N TRP A 107 13.49 15.44 8.40
CA TRP A 107 14.27 14.24 8.13
C TRP A 107 15.29 14.46 7.01
N GLU A 108 16.34 13.64 7.01
CA GLU A 108 17.37 13.58 5.98
C GLU A 108 17.75 12.13 5.66
N GLU A 109 18.63 11.96 4.69
CA GLU A 109 19.14 10.64 4.27
C GLU A 109 19.66 9.83 5.48
N GLY A 110 19.21 8.58 5.57
CA GLY A 110 19.54 7.66 6.66
C GLY A 110 18.55 7.67 7.82
N ASP A 111 17.62 8.61 7.88
CA ASP A 111 16.61 8.68 8.94
C ASP A 111 15.51 7.64 8.78
N LEU A 112 14.87 7.31 9.90
CA LEU A 112 13.72 6.42 9.98
C LEU A 112 12.50 7.16 10.52
N ILE A 113 11.46 7.27 9.71
CA ILE A 113 10.18 7.86 10.10
C ILE A 113 9.23 6.73 10.51
N LEU A 114 8.63 6.83 11.69
CA LEU A 114 7.68 5.86 12.21
C LEU A 114 6.28 6.48 12.29
N LEU A 115 5.33 5.91 11.57
CA LEU A 115 3.93 6.34 11.63
C LEU A 115 3.20 5.53 12.71
N PRO A 116 2.65 6.19 13.75
CA PRO A 116 2.05 5.51 14.90
C PRO A 116 0.75 4.81 14.55
N ILE A 117 0.48 3.66 15.19
CA ILE A 117 -0.82 3.01 15.18
C ILE A 117 -1.77 3.81 16.07
N LYS A 118 -2.94 4.20 15.54
CA LYS A 118 -3.96 4.97 16.26
C LYS A 118 -5.36 4.46 15.93
N PRO A 119 -6.34 4.59 16.82
CA PRO A 119 -7.72 4.13 16.56
C PRO A 119 -8.32 4.67 15.26
N ASP A 120 -8.08 5.96 14.95
CA ASP A 120 -8.62 6.62 13.74
C ASP A 120 -7.61 6.71 12.60
N GLY A 121 -6.50 5.98 12.70
CA GLY A 121 -5.40 6.08 11.75
C GLY A 121 -4.57 7.36 11.93
N CYS A 122 -3.64 7.56 11.01
CA CYS A 122 -2.63 8.60 11.04
C CYS A 122 -2.71 9.41 9.74
N GLU A 123 -3.07 10.70 9.83
CA GLU A 123 -3.05 11.59 8.68
C GLU A 123 -1.64 12.13 8.47
N HIS A 124 -1.13 12.03 7.25
CA HIS A 124 0.21 12.49 6.98
C HIS A 124 0.42 12.98 5.54
N GLN A 125 1.48 13.76 5.38
CA GLN A 125 1.95 14.28 4.11
C GLN A 125 3.47 14.49 4.17
N HIS A 126 4.16 14.21 3.09
CA HIS A 126 5.62 14.34 2.99
C HIS A 126 6.00 15.49 2.05
N PHE A 127 7.02 16.24 2.41
CA PHE A 127 7.50 17.40 1.68
C PHE A 127 9.01 17.28 1.45
N ASN A 128 9.42 17.42 0.20
CA ASN A 128 10.83 17.54 -0.17
C ASN A 128 11.31 18.98 0.05
N MET A 129 12.45 19.14 0.71
CA MET A 129 13.12 20.43 0.88
C MET A 129 14.49 20.51 0.19
N GLY A 130 14.85 19.47 -0.54
CA GLY A 130 16.08 19.45 -1.34
C GLY A 130 15.86 19.94 -2.75
N ASP A 131 16.97 20.20 -3.44
CA ASP A 131 16.99 20.60 -4.87
C ASP A 131 16.73 19.41 -5.80
N LYS A 132 16.91 18.20 -5.29
CA LYS A 132 16.64 16.93 -5.97
C LYS A 132 15.46 16.23 -5.34
N PRO A 133 14.73 15.38 -6.10
CA PRO A 133 13.67 14.57 -5.52
C PRO A 133 14.18 13.71 -4.37
N ALA A 134 13.42 13.63 -3.28
CA ALA A 134 13.70 12.72 -2.19
C ALA A 134 13.07 11.34 -2.44
N ARG A 135 13.64 10.31 -1.82
CA ARG A 135 13.10 8.94 -1.85
C ARG A 135 13.15 8.31 -0.48
N TRP A 136 12.12 7.59 -0.14
CA TRP A 136 12.12 6.69 1.00
C TRP A 136 11.49 5.34 0.65
N MET A 137 11.87 4.32 1.43
CA MET A 137 11.34 2.97 1.37
C MET A 137 10.32 2.78 2.49
N ALA A 138 9.10 2.42 2.14
CA ALA A 138 8.06 2.05 3.10
C ALA A 138 8.01 0.55 3.31
N MET A 139 7.79 0.16 4.55
CA MET A 139 7.71 -1.23 5.01
C MET A 139 6.53 -1.40 5.99
N PRO A 140 5.27 -1.22 5.52
CA PRO A 140 4.11 -1.54 6.33
C PRO A 140 3.96 -3.04 6.50
N THR A 141 3.55 -3.47 7.68
CA THR A 141 3.18 -4.87 7.88
C THR A 141 1.78 -5.12 7.32
N THR A 142 1.62 -6.20 6.57
CA THR A 142 0.33 -6.62 6.01
C THR A 142 -0.71 -6.83 7.12
N TYR A 143 -0.26 -7.32 8.27
CA TYR A 143 -1.12 -7.55 9.43
C TYR A 143 -1.75 -6.27 9.96
N SER A 144 -0.99 -5.19 10.15
CA SER A 144 -1.54 -3.92 10.67
C SER A 144 -2.54 -3.30 9.68
N ASN A 145 -2.28 -3.41 8.39
CA ASN A 145 -3.20 -2.90 7.35
C ASN A 145 -4.53 -3.68 7.32
N HIS A 146 -4.47 -5.00 7.39
CA HIS A 146 -5.65 -5.86 7.24
C HIS A 146 -6.42 -6.05 8.54
N ALA A 147 -5.73 -6.27 9.67
CA ALA A 147 -6.38 -6.57 10.93
C ALA A 147 -6.96 -5.35 11.65
N LEU A 148 -6.33 -4.19 11.50
CA LEU A 148 -6.78 -2.95 12.13
C LEU A 148 -7.68 -2.09 11.23
N GLY A 149 -7.87 -2.52 10.00
CA GLY A 149 -8.65 -1.83 8.99
C GLY A 149 -7.96 -0.57 8.46
N GLN A 150 -8.23 -0.24 7.21
CA GLN A 150 -7.85 1.05 6.66
C GLN A 150 -8.91 2.08 7.00
N THR A 151 -8.71 2.83 8.07
CA THR A 151 -9.56 3.96 8.41
C THR A 151 -9.04 5.20 7.71
N GLY A 152 -9.72 5.66 6.68
CA GLY A 152 -9.35 6.92 6.09
C GLY A 152 -9.43 6.96 4.57
N GLY A 153 -8.57 7.74 3.94
CA GLY A 153 -8.56 7.93 2.49
C GLY A 153 -7.73 9.12 2.08
N GLN A 154 -7.70 9.34 0.78
CA GLN A 154 -7.04 10.50 0.20
C GLN A 154 -7.73 11.80 0.65
N ARG A 155 -6.96 12.78 1.09
CA ARG A 155 -7.42 14.13 1.47
C ARG A 155 -7.08 15.14 0.39
N GLU A 156 -5.81 15.15 -0.02
CA GLU A 156 -5.29 16.01 -1.06
C GLU A 156 -4.36 15.20 -1.96
N SER A 157 -4.50 15.33 -3.26
CA SER A 157 -3.61 14.66 -4.21
C SER A 157 -2.28 15.40 -4.35
N SER A 158 -1.24 14.67 -4.76
CA SER A 158 0.05 15.28 -5.05
C SER A 158 -0.03 16.23 -6.28
N PRO A 159 0.83 17.25 -6.38
CA PRO A 159 0.86 18.15 -7.53
C PRO A 159 1.07 17.42 -8.85
N LEU A 160 1.85 16.35 -8.85
CA LEU A 160 2.07 15.53 -10.05
C LEU A 160 0.81 14.78 -10.47
N TRP A 161 0.05 14.24 -9.53
CA TRP A 161 -1.23 13.62 -9.84
C TRP A 161 -2.18 14.63 -10.47
N GLU A 162 -2.35 15.81 -9.88
CA GLU A 162 -3.22 16.85 -10.40
C GLU A 162 -2.81 17.27 -11.82
N LYS A 163 -1.52 17.35 -12.09
CA LYS A 163 -0.98 17.69 -13.41
C LYS A 163 -1.22 16.63 -14.47
N TYR A 164 -1.14 15.34 -14.10
CA TYR A 164 -1.10 14.24 -15.06
C TYR A 164 -2.29 13.30 -15.01
N ARG A 165 -3.19 13.38 -14.02
CA ARG A 165 -4.33 12.48 -13.85
C ARG A 165 -5.19 12.26 -15.11
N GLY A 166 -5.32 13.29 -15.94
CA GLY A 166 -6.06 13.22 -17.20
C GLY A 166 -5.36 12.44 -18.33
N LYS A 167 -4.07 12.11 -18.14
CA LYS A 167 -3.23 11.35 -19.09
C LYS A 167 -2.94 9.93 -18.59
N TYR A 168 -3.33 9.62 -17.38
CA TYR A 168 -3.04 8.34 -16.75
C TYR A 168 -4.09 7.31 -17.13
N LEU A 169 -3.63 6.28 -17.86
CA LEU A 169 -4.43 5.10 -18.25
C LEU A 169 -4.10 3.92 -17.32
N GLY A 170 -4.25 4.11 -16.01
CA GLY A 170 -4.04 3.07 -15.03
C GLY A 170 -5.35 2.47 -14.51
N PRO A 171 -5.29 1.50 -13.58
CA PRO A 171 -6.48 0.84 -13.00
C PRO A 171 -7.50 1.82 -12.40
N TRP A 172 -7.06 3.03 -12.03
CA TRP A 172 -7.92 4.12 -11.52
C TRP A 172 -8.61 4.95 -12.61
N ALA A 173 -8.34 4.69 -13.89
CA ALA A 173 -9.10 5.29 -14.99
C ALA A 173 -10.56 4.82 -15.01
N ASP A 174 -10.82 3.66 -14.43
CA ASP A 174 -12.15 3.08 -14.31
C ASP A 174 -13.04 3.82 -13.31
N ASP A 175 -12.46 4.53 -12.32
CA ASP A 175 -13.23 5.33 -11.35
C ASP A 175 -14.04 6.45 -12.03
N LYS A 176 -13.51 7.05 -13.10
CA LYS A 176 -14.29 8.02 -13.89
C LYS A 176 -15.45 7.36 -14.61
N LYS A 177 -15.20 6.21 -15.22
CA LYS A 177 -16.22 5.44 -15.92
C LYS A 177 -17.28 4.94 -14.94
N GLU A 178 -16.86 4.47 -13.77
CA GLU A 178 -17.78 4.06 -12.70
C GLU A 178 -18.62 5.23 -12.18
N GLN A 179 -18.01 6.44 -12.01
CA GLN A 179 -18.75 7.64 -11.64
C GLN A 179 -19.70 8.12 -12.74
N GLU A 180 -19.29 8.03 -14.00
CA GLU A 180 -20.13 8.35 -15.15
C GLU A 180 -21.27 7.34 -15.30
N ASP A 181 -20.98 6.05 -15.11
CA ASP A 181 -21.98 4.96 -15.14
C ASP A 181 -22.96 5.07 -13.95
N LYS A 182 -22.49 5.43 -12.75
CA LYS A 182 -23.37 5.75 -11.59
C LYS A 182 -24.24 6.97 -11.86
N LYS A 183 -23.71 8.04 -12.45
CA LYS A 183 -24.50 9.21 -12.86
C LYS A 183 -25.49 8.89 -13.97
N ALA A 184 -25.18 7.93 -14.83
CA ALA A 184 -26.06 7.45 -15.90
C ALA A 184 -27.05 6.38 -15.41
N GLY A 185 -27.12 6.07 -14.12
CA GLY A 185 -28.05 5.09 -13.54
C GLY A 185 -27.75 3.64 -13.89
N LYS A 186 -26.54 3.34 -14.40
CA LYS A 186 -26.12 1.97 -14.68
C LYS A 186 -25.68 1.26 -13.38
N LYS A 187 -26.12 0.01 -13.20
CA LYS A 187 -25.65 -0.82 -12.09
C LYS A 187 -24.18 -1.17 -12.33
N THR A 188 -23.30 -0.69 -11.44
CA THR A 188 -21.91 -1.16 -11.33
C THR A 188 -21.88 -2.27 -10.27
N TRP A 189 -21.27 -3.40 -10.62
CA TRP A 189 -21.09 -4.55 -9.72
C TRP A 189 -19.81 -4.40 -8.93
#